data_1eec56a9fe3d933c1daf273f7b016138
#
_entry.id   1eec56a9fe3d933c1daf273f7b016138
#
_cell.length_a   1.000
_cell.length_b   1.000
_cell.length_c   1.000
_cell.angle_alpha   90.00
_cell.angle_beta   90.00
_cell.angle_gamma   90.00
#
_symmetry.space_group_name_H-M   'P 1'
#
loop_
_entity.id
_entity.type
_entity.pdbx_description
1 polymer ?
#
loop_
_entity_poly.entity_id
_entity_poly.type
_entity_poly.pdbx_seq_one_letter_code
_entity_poly.pdbx_strand_id
1 'polypeptide(L)'
;MTGGFRVREQKFICGMNYATAPSMQVDFFEVTEQQHKASTRKKKELASSIAKEAYNLRKSGRYLELLVQRNFHKSDYSVTYTYDDEHRPDPADTKRVDKDFSAAMKKLYRMCDKKGIRHPKWIVVHEYSTYVDGVWV
;
A
#
# COMPACT_ATOMS: atom_id res chain seq x y z
N MET A 1 9.14 33.85 -23.46
CA MET A 1 8.40 33.54 -22.22
C MET A 1 9.22 32.49 -21.47
N THR A 2 10.00 32.93 -20.50
CA THR A 2 10.83 32.06 -19.66
C THR A 2 9.91 31.38 -18.64
N GLY A 3 9.48 30.15 -18.92
CA GLY A 3 8.75 29.33 -17.98
C GLY A 3 9.68 29.01 -16.80
N GLY A 4 9.33 29.50 -15.63
CA GLY A 4 10.06 29.17 -14.42
C GLY A 4 9.86 27.69 -14.07
N PHE A 5 10.92 26.91 -14.08
CA PHE A 5 10.93 25.53 -13.62
C PHE A 5 11.07 25.53 -12.11
N ARG A 6 10.23 24.76 -11.42
CA ARG A 6 10.43 24.41 -10.02
C ARG A 6 10.81 22.94 -9.93
N VAL A 7 11.88 22.66 -9.25
CA VAL A 7 12.27 21.29 -8.91
C VAL A 7 11.57 20.92 -7.60
N ARG A 8 10.79 19.86 -7.62
CA ARG A 8 10.24 19.27 -6.41
C ARG A 8 11.09 18.07 -6.03
N GLU A 9 11.65 18.12 -4.86
CA GLU A 9 12.41 17.04 -4.27
C GLU A 9 11.49 16.24 -3.34
N GLN A 10 11.46 14.93 -3.51
CA GLN A 10 10.76 14.02 -2.61
C GLN A 10 11.75 12.99 -2.10
N LYS A 11 12.02 13.04 -0.80
CA LYS A 11 12.98 12.15 -0.14
C LYS A 11 12.26 11.03 0.56
N PHE A 12 12.63 9.79 0.28
CA PHE A 12 12.24 8.60 1.03
C PHE A 12 13.51 7.99 1.64
N ILE A 13 13.54 7.91 2.96
CA ILE A 13 14.61 7.21 3.67
C ILE A 13 14.14 5.79 3.92
N CYS A 14 14.73 4.84 3.21
CA CYS A 14 14.46 3.42 3.37
C CYS A 14 15.52 2.79 4.27
N GLY A 15 15.13 1.86 5.15
CA GLY A 15 16.07 0.96 5.83
C GLY A 15 16.80 1.50 7.05
N MET A 16 16.24 2.43 7.81
CA MET A 16 16.93 3.02 8.98
C MET A 16 17.32 2.06 10.11
N ASN A 17 16.88 0.80 10.10
CA ASN A 17 17.08 -0.11 11.24
C ASN A 17 17.68 -1.49 10.87
N TYR A 18 18.16 -1.68 9.67
CA TYR A 18 18.66 -2.99 9.22
C TYR A 18 20.04 -2.89 8.60
N ALA A 19 20.79 -3.99 8.63
CA ALA A 19 22.17 -4.11 8.19
C ALA A 19 22.44 -3.78 6.70
N THR A 20 21.43 -3.43 5.95
CA THR A 20 21.55 -2.90 4.60
C THR A 20 21.66 -1.38 4.67
N ALA A 21 22.60 -0.80 3.97
CA ALA A 21 22.80 0.64 3.89
C ALA A 21 21.46 1.35 3.64
N PRO A 22 21.14 2.43 4.38
CA PRO A 22 19.92 3.18 4.17
C PRO A 22 19.88 3.68 2.72
N SER A 23 18.88 3.26 1.98
CA SER A 23 18.66 3.77 0.64
C SER A 23 17.76 5.00 0.72
N MET A 24 18.15 6.06 0.04
CA MET A 24 17.35 7.26 -0.11
C MET A 24 16.97 7.39 -1.58
N GLN A 25 15.68 7.46 -1.84
CA GLN A 25 15.19 7.77 -3.18
C GLN A 25 14.84 9.25 -3.25
N VAL A 26 15.40 9.93 -4.24
CA VAL A 26 15.16 11.35 -4.52
C VAL A 26 14.59 11.46 -5.93
N ASP A 27 13.38 11.98 -6.03
CA ASP A 27 12.74 12.23 -7.31
C ASP A 27 12.81 13.73 -7.63
N PHE A 28 13.41 14.07 -8.77
CA PHE A 28 13.41 15.41 -9.31
C PHE A 28 12.45 15.48 -10.48
N PHE A 29 11.56 16.44 -10.48
CA PHE A 29 10.65 16.64 -11.61
C PHE A 29 10.33 18.11 -11.81
N GLU A 30 10.15 18.48 -13.06
CA GLU A 30 9.78 19.82 -13.44
C GLU A 30 8.30 20.07 -13.19
N VAL A 31 7.99 21.24 -12.65
CA VAL A 31 6.60 21.68 -12.44
C VAL A 31 6.38 22.97 -13.22
N THR A 32 5.45 22.96 -14.15
CA THR A 32 5.07 24.14 -14.89
C THR A 32 4.30 25.13 -14.01
N GLU A 33 4.34 26.43 -14.34
CA GLU A 33 3.58 27.44 -13.61
C GLU A 33 2.07 27.13 -13.56
N GLN A 34 1.51 26.57 -14.63
CA GLN A 34 0.11 26.15 -14.66
C GLN A 34 -0.20 25.05 -13.67
N GLN A 35 0.68 24.06 -13.54
CA GLN A 35 0.56 23.00 -12.54
C GLN A 35 0.66 23.53 -11.12
N HIS A 36 1.50 24.55 -10.92
CA HIS A 36 1.64 25.22 -9.62
C HIS A 36 0.39 26.02 -9.23
N LYS A 37 -0.20 26.76 -10.17
CA LYS A 37 -1.44 27.53 -9.97
C LYS A 37 -2.67 26.61 -9.78
N ALA A 38 -2.66 25.41 -10.37
CA ALA A 38 -3.72 24.39 -10.25
C ALA A 38 -3.65 23.57 -8.96
N SER A 39 -2.77 23.92 -8.01
CA SER A 39 -2.55 23.12 -6.79
C SER A 39 -3.68 23.17 -5.79
N THR A 40 -4.64 24.10 -5.93
CA THR A 40 -5.90 24.08 -5.17
C THR A 40 -6.78 22.94 -5.69
N ARG A 41 -6.71 21.81 -5.03
CA ARG A 41 -7.50 20.63 -5.39
C ARG A 41 -8.97 20.92 -5.21
N LYS A 42 -9.65 21.31 -6.29
CA LYS A 42 -11.11 21.19 -6.37
C LYS A 42 -11.49 19.72 -6.25
N LYS A 43 -12.57 19.44 -5.53
CA LYS A 43 -13.14 18.09 -5.44
C LYS A 43 -13.36 17.58 -6.86
N LYS A 44 -12.84 16.39 -7.16
CA LYS A 44 -12.86 15.83 -8.51
C LYS A 44 -14.30 15.40 -8.82
N GLU A 45 -14.93 16.05 -9.76
CA GLU A 45 -16.30 15.76 -10.19
C GLU A 45 -16.36 14.79 -11.38
N LEU A 46 -15.26 14.70 -12.14
CA LEU A 46 -15.18 13.85 -13.34
C LEU A 46 -14.32 12.62 -13.12
N ALA A 47 -14.69 11.51 -13.75
CA ALA A 47 -13.87 10.29 -13.81
C ALA A 47 -12.49 10.58 -14.38
N SER A 48 -11.48 9.86 -13.92
CA SER A 48 -10.12 9.96 -14.47
C SER A 48 -10.11 9.34 -15.86
N SER A 49 -9.33 9.94 -16.78
CA SER A 49 -9.04 9.27 -18.04
C SER A 49 -8.25 7.97 -17.79
N ILE A 50 -8.37 7.01 -18.69
CA ILE A 50 -7.66 5.71 -18.64
C ILE A 50 -6.15 5.91 -18.43
N ALA A 51 -5.54 6.85 -19.16
CA ALA A 51 -4.13 7.18 -19.02
C ALA A 51 -3.78 7.69 -17.62
N LYS A 52 -4.65 8.49 -17.02
CA LYS A 52 -4.46 9.01 -15.66
C LYS A 52 -4.65 7.93 -14.61
N GLU A 53 -5.54 7.00 -14.83
CA GLU A 53 -5.73 5.84 -13.95
C GLU A 53 -4.50 4.92 -13.97
N ALA A 54 -3.99 4.59 -15.16
CA ALA A 54 -2.76 3.82 -15.31
C ALA A 54 -1.54 4.51 -14.65
N TYR A 55 -1.44 5.85 -14.75
CA TYR A 55 -0.41 6.61 -14.07
C TYR A 55 -0.57 6.53 -12.55
N ASN A 56 -1.79 6.72 -12.03
CA ASN A 56 -2.08 6.65 -10.61
C ASN A 56 -1.78 5.25 -10.03
N LEU A 57 -2.12 4.20 -10.77
CA LEU A 57 -1.84 2.81 -10.38
C LEU A 57 -0.33 2.56 -10.25
N ARG A 58 0.45 2.97 -11.26
CA ARG A 58 1.93 2.87 -11.22
C ARG A 58 2.52 3.65 -10.05
N LYS A 59 2.02 4.85 -9.80
CA LYS A 59 2.47 5.68 -8.68
C LYS A 59 2.14 5.04 -7.33
N SER A 60 0.95 4.46 -7.19
CA SER A 60 0.54 3.75 -5.97
C SER A 60 1.38 2.50 -5.74
N GLY A 61 1.65 1.71 -6.79
CA GLY A 61 2.54 0.55 -6.71
C GLY A 61 3.94 0.92 -6.24
N ARG A 62 4.53 1.95 -6.84
CA ARG A 62 5.84 2.45 -6.42
C ARG A 62 5.85 2.94 -4.97
N TYR A 63 4.80 3.63 -4.54
CA TYR A 63 4.69 4.07 -3.16
C TYR A 63 4.59 2.89 -2.18
N LEU A 64 3.81 1.87 -2.53
CA LEU A 64 3.71 0.64 -1.76
C LEU A 64 5.07 -0.06 -1.65
N GLU A 65 5.81 -0.18 -2.76
CA GLU A 65 7.15 -0.76 -2.77
C GLU A 65 8.10 -0.05 -1.79
N LEU A 66 8.10 1.29 -1.80
CA LEU A 66 8.89 2.09 -0.87
C LEU A 66 8.47 1.88 0.60
N LEU A 67 7.18 1.73 0.87
CA LEU A 67 6.68 1.41 2.21
C LEU A 67 7.14 0.03 2.66
N VAL A 68 7.11 -0.97 1.77
CA VAL A 68 7.61 -2.32 2.04
C VAL A 68 9.10 -2.26 2.37
N GLN A 69 9.91 -1.67 1.50
CA GLN A 69 11.36 -1.56 1.69
C GLN A 69 11.74 -0.84 2.99
N ARG A 70 10.95 0.16 3.40
CA ARG A 70 11.20 0.90 4.63
C ARG A 70 10.83 0.15 5.91
N ASN A 71 9.81 -0.68 5.86
CA ASN A 71 9.19 -1.23 7.06
C ASN A 71 9.42 -2.72 7.24
N PHE A 72 9.80 -3.44 6.17
CA PHE A 72 9.92 -4.89 6.19
C PHE A 72 11.32 -5.35 5.77
N HIS A 73 11.71 -6.51 6.29
CA HIS A 73 13.00 -7.13 6.06
C HIS A 73 12.81 -8.58 5.60
N LYS A 74 13.83 -9.16 4.96
CA LYS A 74 13.79 -10.56 4.49
C LYS A 74 13.57 -11.60 5.58
N SER A 75 13.74 -11.22 6.84
CA SER A 75 13.50 -12.09 8.02
C SER A 75 12.10 -11.90 8.61
N ASP A 76 11.29 -11.01 8.07
CA ASP A 76 9.91 -10.83 8.52
C ASP A 76 9.04 -12.00 8.03
N TYR A 77 7.93 -12.21 8.72
CA TYR A 77 7.05 -13.33 8.43
C TYR A 77 6.09 -13.00 7.29
N SER A 78 5.93 -13.96 6.38
CA SER A 78 4.80 -14.03 5.46
C SER A 78 3.80 -15.03 6.02
N VAL A 79 2.57 -14.59 6.23
CA VAL A 79 1.51 -15.41 6.83
C VAL A 79 0.30 -15.41 5.91
N THR A 80 -0.19 -16.60 5.59
CA THR A 80 -1.41 -16.78 4.82
C THR A 80 -2.53 -17.22 5.76
N TYR A 81 -3.67 -16.52 5.71
CA TYR A 81 -4.89 -16.89 6.37
C TYR A 81 -5.89 -17.37 5.34
N THR A 82 -6.44 -18.55 5.53
CA THR A 82 -7.48 -19.10 4.67
C THR A 82 -8.76 -19.29 5.48
N TYR A 83 -9.89 -19.13 4.82
CA TYR A 83 -11.16 -19.53 5.37
C TYR A 83 -11.39 -21.02 5.12
N ASP A 84 -12.06 -21.68 6.05
CA ASP A 84 -12.65 -22.98 5.79
C ASP A 84 -13.86 -22.84 4.84
N ASP A 85 -14.29 -23.92 4.25
CA ASP A 85 -15.36 -23.91 3.25
C ASP A 85 -16.72 -23.47 3.81
N GLU A 86 -16.98 -23.74 5.11
CA GLU A 86 -18.24 -23.38 5.76
C GLU A 86 -18.33 -21.87 6.07
N HIS A 87 -17.19 -21.21 6.32
CA HIS A 87 -17.14 -19.82 6.76
C HIS A 87 -16.64 -18.86 5.67
N ARG A 88 -16.34 -19.38 4.48
CA ARG A 88 -15.83 -18.58 3.38
C ARG A 88 -16.82 -17.46 3.00
N PRO A 89 -16.40 -16.20 3.03
CA PRO A 89 -17.25 -15.10 2.59
C PRO A 89 -17.44 -15.13 1.07
N ASP A 90 -18.53 -14.53 0.61
CA ASP A 90 -18.72 -14.26 -0.80
C ASP A 90 -17.54 -13.40 -1.31
N PRO A 91 -16.94 -13.71 -2.46
CA PRO A 91 -15.87 -12.90 -3.06
C PRO A 91 -16.23 -11.42 -3.25
N ALA A 92 -17.52 -11.11 -3.39
CA ALA A 92 -17.99 -9.72 -3.47
C ALA A 92 -18.04 -9.01 -2.11
N ASP A 93 -18.01 -9.75 -0.97
CA ASP A 93 -18.07 -9.17 0.37
C ASP A 93 -16.68 -8.88 0.96
N THR A 94 -15.96 -7.99 0.33
CA THR A 94 -14.65 -7.54 0.80
C THR A 94 -14.70 -6.89 2.19
N LYS A 95 -15.84 -6.29 2.57
CA LYS A 95 -16.01 -5.66 3.89
C LYS A 95 -15.99 -6.67 5.03
N ARG A 96 -16.53 -7.87 4.80
CA ARG A 96 -16.48 -8.95 5.79
C ARG A 96 -15.05 -9.41 6.01
N VAL A 97 -14.28 -9.61 4.93
CA VAL A 97 -12.87 -10.00 5.01
C VAL A 97 -12.05 -8.97 5.80
N ASP A 98 -12.23 -7.68 5.51
CA ASP A 98 -11.56 -6.58 6.24
C ASP A 98 -11.93 -6.59 7.73
N LYS A 99 -13.19 -6.83 8.06
CA LYS A 99 -13.67 -6.90 9.45
C LYS A 99 -13.06 -8.08 10.19
N ASP A 100 -13.04 -9.26 9.58
CA ASP A 100 -12.50 -10.48 10.18
C ASP A 100 -10.99 -10.36 10.39
N PHE A 101 -10.26 -9.84 9.41
CA PHE A 101 -8.85 -9.53 9.54
C PHE A 101 -8.60 -8.51 10.67
N SER A 102 -9.38 -7.43 10.72
CA SER A 102 -9.26 -6.43 11.78
C SER A 102 -9.53 -7.01 13.17
N ALA A 103 -10.45 -7.95 13.29
CA ALA A 103 -10.74 -8.65 14.54
C ALA A 103 -9.55 -9.55 14.96
N ALA A 104 -8.94 -10.26 14.02
CA ALA A 104 -7.75 -11.08 14.25
C ALA A 104 -6.57 -10.22 14.72
N MET A 105 -6.32 -9.09 14.05
CA MET A 105 -5.26 -8.16 14.43
C MET A 105 -5.47 -7.54 15.81
N LYS A 106 -6.70 -7.22 16.20
CA LYS A 106 -7.01 -6.75 17.56
C LYS A 106 -6.69 -7.81 18.62
N LYS A 107 -6.94 -9.10 18.34
CA LYS A 107 -6.53 -10.18 19.25
C LYS A 107 -5.01 -10.26 19.37
N LEU A 108 -4.30 -10.19 18.25
CA LEU A 108 -2.84 -10.20 18.23
C LEU A 108 -2.26 -9.02 19.04
N TYR A 109 -2.77 -7.82 18.86
CA TYR A 109 -2.31 -6.64 19.61
C TYR A 109 -2.52 -6.79 21.12
N ARG A 110 -3.68 -7.30 21.56
CA ARG A 110 -3.90 -7.61 22.99
C ARG A 110 -2.91 -8.64 23.54
N MET A 111 -2.50 -9.61 22.71
CA MET A 111 -1.45 -10.57 23.12
C MET A 111 -0.08 -9.90 23.22
N CYS A 112 0.24 -9.00 22.29
CA CYS A 112 1.46 -8.21 22.33
C CYS A 112 1.51 -7.33 23.59
N ASP A 113 0.41 -6.64 23.90
CA ASP A 113 0.30 -5.79 25.11
C ASP A 113 0.54 -6.60 26.39
N LYS A 114 -0.10 -7.78 26.50
CA LYS A 114 0.09 -8.66 27.67
C LYS A 114 1.53 -9.15 27.83
N LYS A 115 2.28 -9.26 26.73
CA LYS A 115 3.68 -9.72 26.73
C LYS A 115 4.68 -8.58 26.74
N GLY A 116 4.24 -7.32 26.71
CA GLY A 116 5.12 -6.16 26.61
C GLY A 116 5.87 -6.09 25.26
N ILE A 117 5.33 -6.69 24.19
CA ILE A 117 5.93 -6.74 22.87
C ILE A 117 5.33 -5.63 22.02
N ARG A 118 6.15 -4.96 21.23
CA ARG A 118 5.70 -3.95 20.28
C ARG A 118 4.72 -4.55 19.25
N HIS A 119 3.67 -3.81 18.92
CA HIS A 119 2.73 -4.20 17.87
C HIS A 119 3.44 -4.37 16.53
N PRO A 120 3.22 -5.50 15.81
CA PRO A 120 3.79 -5.70 14.49
C PRO A 120 3.19 -4.72 13.49
N LYS A 121 3.98 -4.35 12.49
CA LYS A 121 3.49 -3.72 11.27
C LYS A 121 3.07 -4.82 10.31
N TRP A 122 2.08 -4.54 9.49
CA TRP A 122 1.55 -5.50 8.53
C TRP A 122 1.14 -4.83 7.23
N ILE A 123 1.18 -5.60 6.18
CA ILE A 123 0.54 -5.35 4.89
C ILE A 123 -0.30 -6.59 4.61
N VAL A 124 -1.52 -6.40 4.22
CA VAL A 124 -2.43 -7.49 3.83
C VAL A 124 -2.81 -7.34 2.37
N VAL A 125 -2.84 -8.47 1.69
CA VAL A 125 -3.37 -8.61 0.33
C VAL A 125 -4.48 -9.64 0.40
N HIS A 126 -5.64 -9.29 -0.13
CA HIS A 126 -6.76 -10.23 -0.27
C HIS A 126 -6.67 -10.86 -1.64
N GLU A 127 -6.56 -12.19 -1.66
CA GLU A 127 -6.59 -12.98 -2.87
C GLU A 127 -7.91 -13.75 -2.92
N TYR A 128 -8.57 -13.69 -4.05
CA TYR A 128 -9.78 -14.43 -4.30
C TYR A 128 -9.50 -15.44 -5.42
N SER A 129 -9.62 -16.70 -5.10
CA SER A 129 -9.58 -17.74 -6.11
C SER A 129 -10.97 -18.36 -6.25
N THR A 130 -11.40 -18.54 -7.47
CA THR A 130 -12.62 -19.25 -7.82
C THR A 130 -12.28 -20.64 -8.30
N TYR A 131 -13.06 -21.63 -7.85
CA TYR A 131 -12.92 -22.99 -8.34
C TYR A 131 -13.79 -23.16 -9.58
N VAL A 132 -13.15 -23.25 -10.76
CA VAL A 132 -13.82 -23.41 -12.05
C VAL A 132 -13.29 -24.66 -12.70
N ASP A 133 -14.20 -25.58 -13.07
CA ASP A 133 -13.89 -26.83 -13.79
C ASP A 133 -12.77 -27.68 -13.16
N GLY A 134 -12.73 -27.72 -11.82
CA GLY A 134 -11.77 -28.54 -11.11
C GLY A 134 -10.41 -27.88 -10.85
N VAL A 135 -10.24 -26.59 -11.21
CA VAL A 135 -9.01 -25.83 -11.03
C VAL A 135 -9.28 -24.52 -10.27
N TRP A 136 -8.38 -24.15 -9.38
CA TRP A 136 -8.38 -22.83 -8.74
C TRP A 136 -7.81 -21.79 -9.71
N VAL A 137 -8.58 -20.75 -10.00
CA VAL A 137 -8.23 -19.64 -10.89
C VAL A 137 -8.17 -18.34 -10.12
#